data_aa0dcd017f1f2811ce879e247f0a3816
#
_entry.id   aa0dcd017f1f2811ce879e247f0a3816
#
_cell.length_a   1.000
_cell.length_b   1.000
_cell.length_c   1.000
_cell.angle_alpha   90.00
_cell.angle_beta   90.00
_cell.angle_gamma   90.00
#
_symmetry.space_group_name_H-M   'P 1'
#
loop_
_entity.id
_entity.type
_entity.pdbx_description
1 polymer ?
#
loop_
_entity_poly.entity_id
_entity_poly.type
_entity_poly.pdbx_seq_one_letter_code
_entity_poly.pdbx_strand_id
1 'polypeptide(L)'
;MTSKLSCVLLLLAIASPAIAAEPFEPWPSKDQLRSIEHAAYACSRDNSTEACARVRELADPLMDHSRLPGLCKDVLWSLMDEAKVANTNDFRRKDSITTTARRIPRVCAEPAIKK
;
A
#
# COMPACT_ATOMS: atom_id res chain seq x y z
N MET A 1 -40.54 6.75 -43.77
CA MET A 1 -40.52 6.72 -43.27
C MET A 1 -40.20 6.07 -42.31
N THR A 2 -40.09 5.88 -41.87
CA THR A 2 -39.88 5.32 -41.07
C THR A 2 -38.95 4.66 -40.56
N SER A 3 -38.44 4.31 -40.62
CA SER A 3 -37.45 3.70 -40.20
C SER A 3 -36.85 3.93 -39.09
N LYS A 4 -36.53 4.51 -38.79
CA LYS A 4 -35.82 4.85 -37.85
C LYS A 4 -35.84 4.11 -36.71
N LEU A 5 -36.37 3.69 -36.28
CA LEU A 5 -36.40 3.11 -35.19
C LEU A 5 -35.45 2.21 -34.88
N SER A 6 -35.10 1.60 -35.38
CA SER A 6 -34.24 0.62 -35.06
C SER A 6 -33.16 0.87 -34.21
N CYS A 7 -32.55 1.63 -34.36
CA CYS A 7 -31.44 1.88 -33.58
C CYS A 7 -31.54 1.61 -32.22
N VAL A 8 -32.34 1.87 -31.71
CA VAL A 8 -32.44 1.65 -30.44
C VAL A 8 -31.93 0.55 -29.83
N LEU A 9 -32.25 -0.39 -30.06
CA LEU A 9 -31.76 -1.40 -29.37
C LEU A 9 -30.49 -1.59 -29.04
N LEU A 10 -29.77 -1.48 -29.65
CA LEU A 10 -28.47 -1.70 -29.28
C LEU A 10 -28.10 -1.40 -28.00
N LEU A 11 -28.33 -0.50 -27.59
CA LEU A 11 -27.90 -0.14 -26.37
C LEU A 11 -28.00 -1.12 -25.38
N LEU A 12 -28.89 -1.70 -25.23
CA LEU A 12 -28.97 -2.57 -24.26
C LEU A 12 -27.90 -3.46 -24.14
N ALA A 13 -27.50 -3.90 -24.96
CA ALA A 13 -26.50 -4.84 -24.82
C ALA A 13 -25.53 -4.54 -23.84
N ILE A 14 -25.17 -3.59 -23.75
CA ILE A 14 -24.27 -3.26 -22.89
C ILE A 14 -24.38 -3.66 -21.60
N ALA A 15 -25.22 -3.60 -21.18
CA ALA A 15 -25.32 -3.90 -19.90
C ALA A 15 -24.47 -4.83 -19.35
N SER A 16 -24.05 -5.40 -19.51
CA SER A 16 -23.36 -6.26 -18.89
C SER A 16 -22.57 -6.25 -18.00
N PRO A 17 -22.42 -6.37 -17.39
CA PRO A 17 -21.72 -6.49 -16.49
C PRO A 17 -20.85 -6.82 -15.86
N ALA A 18 -20.44 -6.71 -16.02
CA ALA A 18 -19.41 -6.77 -15.55
C ALA A 18 -19.23 -7.20 -14.32
N ILE A 19 -19.53 -7.34 -13.73
CA ILE A 19 -19.33 -7.72 -12.62
C ILE A 19 -18.45 -8.51 -12.24
N ALA A 20 -17.98 -8.69 -12.51
CA ALA A 20 -17.12 -9.43 -12.20
C ALA A 20 -16.44 -9.53 -11.02
N ALA A 21 -15.77 -10.42 -10.81
CA ALA A 21 -15.02 -10.64 -9.65
C ALA A 21 -13.94 -9.63 -9.56
N GLU A 22 -13.54 -9.33 -8.39
CA GLU A 22 -12.42 -8.49 -8.21
C GLU A 22 -11.17 -9.19 -8.67
N PRO A 23 -10.27 -8.50 -9.23
CA PRO A 23 -9.01 -9.08 -9.65
C PRO A 23 -8.27 -9.64 -8.46
N PHE A 24 -7.60 -10.73 -8.68
CA PHE A 24 -6.77 -11.31 -7.64
C PHE A 24 -5.62 -10.37 -7.32
N GLU A 25 -5.41 -10.12 -6.05
CA GLU A 25 -4.34 -9.26 -5.62
C GLU A 25 -3.40 -10.06 -4.73
N PRO A 26 -2.20 -10.37 -5.20
CA PRO A 26 -1.30 -11.17 -4.38
C PRO A 26 -0.80 -10.40 -3.17
N TRP A 27 -0.52 -11.11 -2.11
CA TRP A 27 0.10 -10.50 -0.95
C TRP A 27 1.46 -9.93 -1.33
N PRO A 28 1.89 -8.87 -0.68
CA PRO A 28 3.22 -8.35 -0.95
C PRO A 28 4.27 -9.40 -0.60
N SER A 29 5.32 -9.45 -1.39
CA SER A 29 6.38 -10.41 -1.16
C SER A 29 7.24 -9.99 0.03
N LYS A 30 8.02 -10.92 0.53
CA LYS A 30 8.96 -10.61 1.61
C LYS A 30 9.92 -9.52 1.18
N ASP A 31 10.38 -9.57 -0.07
CA ASP A 31 11.30 -8.56 -0.56
C ASP A 31 10.65 -7.20 -0.63
N GLN A 32 9.39 -7.15 -1.03
CA GLN A 32 8.66 -5.90 -1.09
C GLN A 32 8.50 -5.29 0.30
N LEU A 33 8.15 -6.10 1.29
CA LEU A 33 8.00 -5.61 2.66
C LEU A 33 9.34 -5.20 3.24
N ARG A 34 10.41 -5.94 2.91
CA ARG A 34 11.73 -5.59 3.38
C ARG A 34 12.22 -4.30 2.75
N SER A 35 11.82 -4.03 1.51
CA SER A 35 12.17 -2.77 0.86
C SER A 35 11.57 -1.58 1.59
N ILE A 36 10.35 -1.73 2.10
CA ILE A 36 9.73 -0.67 2.88
C ILE A 36 10.50 -0.46 4.17
N GLU A 37 10.87 -1.54 4.83
CA GLU A 37 11.62 -1.46 6.06
C GLU A 37 12.97 -0.75 5.85
N HIS A 38 13.67 -1.13 4.79
CA HIS A 38 14.97 -0.53 4.50
C HIS A 38 14.84 0.94 4.10
N ALA A 39 13.79 1.28 3.37
CA ALA A 39 13.56 2.67 3.01
C ALA A 39 13.32 3.51 4.27
N ALA A 40 12.63 2.93 5.26
CA ALA A 40 12.38 3.63 6.52
C ALA A 40 13.69 3.84 7.28
N TYR A 41 14.57 2.84 7.27
CA TYR A 41 15.86 2.98 7.92
C TYR A 41 16.68 4.09 7.26
N ALA A 42 16.61 4.21 5.94
CA ALA A 42 17.29 5.29 5.24
C ALA A 42 16.71 6.65 5.62
N CYS A 43 15.38 6.74 5.71
CA CYS A 43 14.74 7.98 6.12
C CYS A 43 15.19 8.36 7.54
N SER A 44 15.25 7.37 8.43
CA SER A 44 15.69 7.59 9.81
C SER A 44 17.12 8.09 9.85
N ARG A 45 17.98 7.46 9.06
CA ARG A 45 19.41 7.81 9.08
C ARG A 45 19.71 9.13 8.39
N ASP A 46 19.16 9.30 7.20
CA ASP A 46 19.52 10.44 6.34
C ASP A 46 18.71 11.70 6.59
N ASN A 47 17.53 11.54 7.13
CA ASN A 47 16.60 12.66 7.37
C ASN A 47 16.52 13.58 6.15
N SER A 48 16.39 12.98 4.96
CA SER A 48 16.33 13.73 3.72
C SER A 48 14.97 13.56 3.05
N THR A 49 14.63 14.55 2.23
CA THR A 49 13.36 14.51 1.52
C THR A 49 13.24 13.27 0.66
N GLU A 50 14.31 12.92 -0.08
CA GLU A 50 14.28 11.77 -0.97
C GLU A 50 14.12 10.47 -0.23
N ALA A 51 14.89 10.29 0.84
CA ALA A 51 14.82 9.03 1.58
C ALA A 51 13.45 8.85 2.22
N CYS A 52 12.91 9.93 2.78
CA CYS A 52 11.63 9.82 3.46
C CYS A 52 10.47 9.69 2.48
N ALA A 53 10.55 10.34 1.32
CA ALA A 53 9.51 10.19 0.31
C ALA A 53 9.45 8.76 -0.22
N ARG A 54 10.59 8.07 -0.26
CA ARG A 54 10.64 6.71 -0.74
C ARG A 54 9.79 5.77 0.10
N VAL A 55 9.72 6.03 1.40
CA VAL A 55 8.89 5.22 2.29
C VAL A 55 7.44 5.30 1.83
N ARG A 56 6.96 6.52 1.55
CA ARG A 56 5.58 6.69 1.14
C ARG A 56 5.33 6.09 -0.24
N GLU A 57 6.27 6.23 -1.15
CA GLU A 57 6.12 5.65 -2.48
C GLU A 57 5.91 4.15 -2.41
N LEU A 58 6.63 3.49 -1.52
CA LEU A 58 6.55 2.04 -1.41
C LEU A 58 5.35 1.58 -0.57
N ALA A 59 5.01 2.32 0.46
CA ALA A 59 3.96 1.91 1.40
C ALA A 59 2.56 2.31 0.97
N ASP A 60 2.41 3.47 0.37
CA ASP A 60 1.09 4.01 0.06
C ASP A 60 0.24 3.07 -0.82
N PRO A 61 0.80 2.44 -1.85
CA PRO A 61 -0.02 1.54 -2.67
C PRO A 61 -0.61 0.37 -1.89
N LEU A 62 0.02 -0.02 -0.78
CA LEU A 62 -0.49 -1.13 0.00
C LEU A 62 -1.69 -0.75 0.85
N MET A 63 -1.95 0.55 1.03
CA MET A 63 -3.09 0.97 1.82
C MET A 63 -4.41 0.57 1.18
N ASP A 64 -4.42 0.42 -0.15
CA ASP A 64 -5.63 0.00 -0.86
C ASP A 64 -5.69 -1.50 -1.12
N HIS A 65 -4.72 -2.25 -0.61
CA HIS A 65 -4.67 -3.69 -0.85
C HIS A 65 -5.83 -4.37 -0.14
N SER A 66 -6.62 -5.13 -0.86
CA SER A 66 -7.86 -5.67 -0.34
C SER A 66 -7.66 -6.80 0.67
N ARG A 67 -6.50 -7.43 0.65
CA ARG A 67 -6.28 -8.59 1.51
C ARG A 67 -5.47 -8.32 2.77
N LEU A 68 -4.84 -7.18 2.86
CA LEU A 68 -4.00 -6.89 4.02
C LEU A 68 -4.85 -6.61 5.27
N PRO A 69 -4.46 -7.16 6.40
CA PRO A 69 -5.22 -6.93 7.63
C PRO A 69 -5.15 -5.47 8.08
N GLY A 70 -6.15 -5.08 8.85
CA GLY A 70 -6.18 -3.73 9.39
C GLY A 70 -4.93 -3.37 10.16
N LEU A 71 -4.39 -4.33 10.93
CA LEU A 71 -3.19 -4.07 11.70
C LEU A 71 -2.03 -3.70 10.79
N CYS A 72 -1.88 -4.39 9.65
CA CYS A 72 -0.83 -4.04 8.70
C CYS A 72 -1.02 -2.61 8.21
N LYS A 73 -2.25 -2.26 7.85
CA LYS A 73 -2.52 -0.93 7.32
C LYS A 73 -2.31 0.15 8.38
N ASP A 74 -2.63 -0.14 9.63
CA ASP A 74 -2.39 0.81 10.71
C ASP A 74 -0.89 1.06 10.90
N VAL A 75 -0.09 0.00 10.81
CA VAL A 75 1.36 0.15 10.96
C VAL A 75 1.97 0.89 9.76
N LEU A 76 1.48 0.59 8.55
CA LEU A 76 1.94 1.31 7.37
C LEU A 76 1.59 2.80 7.48
N TRP A 77 0.39 3.10 7.95
CA TRP A 77 -0.03 4.48 8.10
C TRP A 77 0.87 5.20 9.11
N SER A 78 1.14 4.55 10.25
CA SER A 78 2.01 5.14 11.27
C SER A 78 3.39 5.39 10.71
N LEU A 79 3.91 4.44 9.93
CA LEU A 79 5.22 4.59 9.35
C LEU A 79 5.27 5.78 8.39
N MET A 80 4.26 5.90 7.52
CA MET A 80 4.22 7.03 6.60
C MET A 80 4.11 8.35 7.33
N ASP A 81 3.39 8.37 8.44
CA ASP A 81 3.26 9.59 9.21
C ASP A 81 4.57 9.97 9.90
N GLU A 82 5.33 8.98 10.34
CA GLU A 82 6.62 9.23 11.00
C GLU A 82 7.74 9.53 10.01
N ALA A 83 7.62 9.04 8.79
CA ALA A 83 8.70 9.15 7.80
C ALA A 83 8.69 10.51 7.11
N LYS A 84 9.00 11.53 7.88
CA LYS A 84 9.04 12.89 7.40
C LYS A 84 10.34 13.51 7.85
N VAL A 85 10.84 14.45 7.06
CA VAL A 85 12.03 15.17 7.43
C VAL A 85 11.75 15.99 8.68
N ALA A 86 12.62 15.92 9.65
CA ALA A 86 12.48 16.65 10.90
C ALA A 86 13.57 17.70 11.01
N ASN A 87 13.32 18.75 11.79
CA ASN A 87 14.33 19.77 12.00
C ASN A 87 15.56 19.21 12.70
N THR A 88 15.37 18.25 13.59
CA THR A 88 16.47 17.63 14.28
C THR A 88 16.30 16.12 14.18
N ASN A 89 17.35 15.45 13.73
CA ASN A 89 17.30 13.99 13.61
C ASN A 89 17.78 13.38 14.92
N ASP A 90 16.96 13.49 15.96
CA ASP A 90 17.37 13.02 17.27
C ASP A 90 17.04 11.53 17.45
N PHE A 91 17.49 10.99 18.57
CA PHE A 91 17.33 9.57 18.83
C PHE A 91 15.85 9.17 18.89
N ARG A 92 15.02 9.99 19.48
CA ARG A 92 13.61 9.66 19.61
C ARG A 92 12.94 9.47 18.26
N ARG A 93 13.25 10.35 17.31
CA ARG A 93 12.70 10.23 15.96
C ARG A 93 13.21 8.97 15.29
N LYS A 94 14.52 8.74 15.36
CA LYS A 94 15.09 7.57 14.72
C LYS A 94 14.53 6.29 15.31
N ASP A 95 14.38 6.24 16.62
CA ASP A 95 13.86 5.07 17.29
C ASP A 95 12.39 4.81 16.89
N SER A 96 11.61 5.86 16.81
CA SER A 96 10.20 5.73 16.42
C SER A 96 10.08 5.14 15.02
N ILE A 97 10.82 5.68 14.07
CA ILE A 97 10.75 5.20 12.69
C ILE A 97 11.21 3.75 12.59
N THR A 98 12.35 3.43 13.23
CA THR A 98 12.89 2.08 13.08
C THR A 98 12.05 1.04 13.82
N THR A 99 11.45 1.40 14.93
CA THR A 99 10.61 0.48 15.68
C THR A 99 9.35 0.16 14.88
N THR A 100 8.73 1.17 14.28
CA THR A 100 7.55 0.95 13.47
C THR A 100 7.92 0.15 12.22
N ALA A 101 9.04 0.49 11.58
CA ALA A 101 9.47 -0.20 10.36
C ALA A 101 9.69 -1.69 10.60
N ARG A 102 10.23 -2.04 11.76
CA ARG A 102 10.53 -3.43 12.05
C ARG A 102 9.28 -4.29 12.13
N ARG A 103 8.15 -3.69 12.38
CA ARG A 103 6.89 -4.43 12.47
C ARG A 103 6.32 -4.80 11.10
N ILE A 104 6.68 -4.04 10.06
CA ILE A 104 6.09 -4.23 8.73
C ILE A 104 6.20 -5.67 8.22
N PRO A 105 7.39 -6.28 8.19
CA PRO A 105 7.47 -7.64 7.66
C PRO A 105 6.69 -8.67 8.47
N ARG A 106 6.38 -8.36 9.72
CA ARG A 106 5.64 -9.31 10.54
C ARG A 106 4.14 -9.17 10.41
N VAL A 107 3.64 -7.94 10.39
CA VAL A 107 2.19 -7.74 10.38
C VAL A 107 1.61 -7.70 8.99
N CYS A 108 2.43 -7.56 7.96
CA CYS A 108 1.97 -7.47 6.58
C CYS A 108 2.27 -8.73 5.76
N ALA A 109 2.93 -9.70 6.33
CA ALA A 109 3.24 -10.91 5.60
C ALA A 109 2.02 -11.82 5.49
N GLU A 110 1.97 -12.57 4.41
CA GLU A 110 0.91 -13.52 4.23
C GLU A 110 1.00 -14.57 5.34
N PRO A 111 -0.11 -14.87 6.01
CA PRO A 111 -0.06 -15.84 7.09
C PRO A 111 0.35 -17.22 6.58
N ALA A 112 1.12 -17.93 7.39
CA ALA A 112 1.51 -19.28 7.06
C ALA A 112 0.28 -20.17 7.11
N ILE A 113 0.21 -21.09 6.17
CA ILE A 113 -0.90 -22.00 6.15
C ILE A 113 -0.52 -23.21 6.99
N LYS A 114 -1.33 -23.51 7.97
CA LYS A 114 -1.06 -24.66 8.79
C LYS A 114 -1.83 -25.83 8.31
N LYS A 115 -1.23 -26.94 8.30
CA LYS A 115 -1.92 -28.15 7.86
C LYS A 115 -2.30 -29.03 8.98
#